data_7e350638de4a58176dece82a3fa42e23
#
_entry.id   7e350638de4a58176dece82a3fa42e23
#
_cell.length_a   1.000
_cell.length_b   1.000
_cell.length_c   1.000
_cell.angle_alpha   90.00
_cell.angle_beta   90.00
_cell.angle_gamma   90.00
#
_symmetry.space_group_name_H-M   'P 1'
#
loop_
_entity.id
_entity.type
_entity.pdbx_description
1 polymer ?
#
loop_
_entity_poly.entity_id
_entity_poly.type
_entity_poly.pdbx_seq_one_letter_code
_entity_poly.pdbx_strand_id
1 'polypeptide(L)' 'GIERGIEQGIEQGIEQGIEQEAMRMAAKLKSLGIEMNIILESTGLTREQIEKL' A
#
# COMPACT_ATOMS: atom_id res chain seq x y z
N GLY A 1 -6.14 -5.74 26.51
CA GLY A 1 -7.01 -4.77 27.09
C GLY A 1 -7.65 -3.81 26.09
N ILE A 2 -8.49 -2.94 26.63
CA ILE A 2 -9.23 -1.95 25.83
C ILE A 2 -8.26 -1.01 25.09
N GLU A 3 -7.18 -0.63 25.75
CA GLU A 3 -6.16 0.25 25.16
C GLU A 3 -5.52 -0.34 23.91
N ARG A 4 -5.24 -1.63 23.90
CA ARG A 4 -4.67 -2.31 22.74
C ARG A 4 -5.63 -2.30 21.54
N GLY A 5 -6.91 -2.46 21.80
CA GLY A 5 -7.91 -2.42 20.74
C GLY A 5 -7.97 -1.06 20.06
N ILE A 6 -7.87 0.02 20.85
CA ILE A 6 -7.88 1.38 20.34
C ILE A 6 -6.61 1.66 19.51
N GLU A 7 -5.44 1.28 20.01
CA GLU A 7 -4.18 1.44 19.29
C GLU A 7 -4.19 0.71 17.96
N GLN A 8 -4.63 -0.53 17.94
CA GLN A 8 -4.72 -1.32 16.71
C GLN A 8 -5.69 -0.69 15.71
N GLY A 9 -6.80 -0.15 16.18
CA GLY A 9 -7.76 0.54 15.32
C GLY A 9 -7.15 1.76 14.66
N ILE A 10 -6.39 2.55 15.41
CA ILE A 10 -5.71 3.75 14.89
C ILE A 10 -4.61 3.35 13.89
N GLU A 11 -3.79 2.37 14.22
CA GLU A 11 -2.75 1.86 13.33
C GLU A 11 -3.32 1.34 12.02
N GLN A 12 -4.39 0.58 12.07
CA GLN A 12 -5.04 0.06 10.86
C GLN A 12 -5.58 1.19 9.99
N GLY A 13 -6.14 2.23 10.61
CA GLY A 13 -6.62 3.39 9.87
C GLY A 13 -5.50 4.12 9.14
N ILE A 14 -4.37 4.31 9.79
CA ILE A 14 -3.19 4.95 9.21
C ILE A 14 -2.61 4.08 8.09
N GLU A 15 -2.47 2.79 8.34
CA GLU A 15 -1.97 1.83 7.33
C GLU A 15 -2.84 1.81 6.08
N GLN A 16 -4.15 1.83 6.23
CA GLN A 16 -5.07 1.87 5.09
C GLN A 16 -4.90 3.15 4.28
N GLY A 17 -4.70 4.28 4.93
CA GLY A 17 -4.46 5.54 4.25
C GLY A 17 -3.16 5.52 3.43
N ILE A 18 -2.08 5.03 4.02
CA ILE A 18 -0.78 4.88 3.37
C ILE A 18 -0.89 3.88 2.22
N GLU A 19 -1.58 2.77 2.44
CA GLU A 19 -1.78 1.73 1.44
C GLU A 19 -2.55 2.27 0.23
N GLN A 20 -3.58 3.07 0.43
CA GLN A 20 -4.34 3.67 -0.66
C GLN A 20 -3.49 4.60 -1.51
N GLU A 21 -2.67 5.44 -0.88
CA GLU A 21 -1.75 6.31 -1.59
C GLU A 21 -0.70 5.51 -2.37
N ALA A 22 -0.16 4.48 -1.73
CA ALA A 22 0.80 3.58 -2.37
C ALA A 22 0.17 2.87 -3.56
N MET A 23 -1.07 2.44 -3.45
CA MET A 23 -1.80 1.81 -4.55
C MET A 23 -2.02 2.75 -5.72
N ARG A 24 -2.36 4.01 -5.46
CA ARG A 24 -2.50 5.03 -6.51
C ARG A 24 -1.18 5.24 -7.24
N MET A 25 -0.10 5.35 -6.48
CA MET A 25 1.24 5.51 -7.03
C MET A 25 1.62 4.30 -7.87
N ALA A 26 1.38 3.10 -7.35
CA ALA A 26 1.66 1.85 -8.05
C ALA A 26 0.84 1.74 -9.34
N ALA A 27 -0.44 2.11 -9.32
CA ALA A 27 -1.28 2.11 -10.50
C ALA A 27 -0.75 3.05 -11.57
N LYS A 28 -0.29 4.22 -11.17
CA LYS A 28 0.32 5.18 -12.08
C LYS A 28 1.62 4.66 -12.68
N LEU A 29 2.49 4.11 -11.86
CA LEU A 29 3.76 3.52 -12.30
C LEU A 29 3.52 2.33 -13.24
N LYS A 30 2.54 1.50 -12.93
CA LYS A 30 2.15 0.37 -13.77
C LYS A 30 1.67 0.85 -15.15
N SER A 31 0.86 1.89 -15.16
CA SER A 31 0.34 2.48 -16.39
C SER A 31 1.45 3.11 -17.25
N LEU A 32 2.53 3.58 -16.62
CA LEU A 32 3.69 4.12 -17.31
C LEU A 32 4.65 3.04 -17.84
N GLY A 33 4.38 1.78 -17.55
CA GLY A 33 5.21 0.68 -17.99
C GLY A 33 6.48 0.49 -17.16
N ILE A 34 6.48 0.97 -15.92
CA ILE A 34 7.61 0.81 -15.00
C ILE A 34 7.74 -0.65 -14.58
N GLU A 35 8.95 -1.14 -14.42
CA GLU A 35 9.21 -2.50 -13.98
C GLU A 35 8.61 -2.80 -12.61
N MET A 36 8.11 -4.03 -12.45
CA MET A 36 7.50 -4.48 -11.21
C MET A 36 8.42 -4.29 -10.00
N ASN A 37 9.69 -4.62 -10.13
CA ASN A 37 10.67 -4.49 -9.05
C ASN A 37 10.79 -3.04 -8.55
N ILE A 38 10.76 -2.09 -9.47
CA ILE A 38 10.83 -0.66 -9.14
C ILE A 38 9.55 -0.23 -8.44
N ILE A 39 8.41 -0.71 -8.91
CA ILE A 39 7.11 -0.42 -8.29
C ILE A 39 7.06 -0.97 -6.86
N LEU A 40 7.51 -2.20 -6.65
CA LEU A 40 7.57 -2.83 -5.33
C LEU A 40 8.46 -2.04 -4.37
N GLU A 41 9.63 -1.63 -4.81
CA GLU A 41 10.56 -0.84 -4.01
C GLU A 41 10.01 0.53 -3.67
N SER A 42 9.39 1.19 -4.64
CA SER A 42 8.89 2.55 -4.48
C SER A 42 7.65 2.63 -3.61
N THR A 43 6.78 1.64 -3.70
CA THR A 43 5.49 1.64 -3.01
C THR A 43 5.47 0.79 -1.75
N GLY A 44 6.37 -0.18 -1.64
CA GLY A 44 6.37 -1.15 -0.54
C GLY A 44 5.21 -2.14 -0.59
N LEU A 45 4.49 -2.19 -1.70
CA LEU A 45 3.39 -3.13 -1.89
C LEU A 45 3.90 -4.50 -2.31
N THR A 46 3.04 -5.52 -2.20
CA THR A 46 3.35 -6.85 -2.68
C THR A 46 3.01 -6.94 -4.17
N ARG A 47 3.60 -7.92 -4.85
CA ARG A 47 3.32 -8.18 -6.26
C ARG A 47 1.83 -8.44 -6.48
N GLU A 48 1.20 -9.21 -5.60
CA GLU A 48 -0.24 -9.49 -5.65
C GLU A 48 -1.08 -8.23 -5.64
N GLN A 49 -0.73 -7.28 -4.76
CA GLN A 49 -1.44 -6.03 -4.66
C GLN A 49 -1.35 -5.22 -5.95
N ILE A 50 -0.18 -5.20 -6.57
CA ILE A 50 0.04 -4.48 -7.82
C ILE A 50 -0.67 -5.16 -8.98
N GLU A 51 -0.66 -6.48 -9.04
CA GLU A 51 -1.36 -7.23 -10.08
C GLU A 51 -2.86 -7.01 -10.08
N LYS A 52 -3.44 -6.70 -8.93
CA LYS A 52 -4.88 -6.41 -8.78
C LYS A 52 -5.27 -5.00 -9.22
N LEU A 53 -4.33 -4.17 -9.50
CA LEU A 53 -4.60 -2.78 -9.92
C LEU A 53 -5.08 -2.66 -11.37
#